data_2381b43c5846a3ee62efc4297b3589d8
#
_entry.id   2381b43c5846a3ee62efc4297b3589d8
#
_cell.length_a   1.000
_cell.length_b   1.000
_cell.length_c   1.000
_cell.angle_alpha   90.00
_cell.angle_beta   90.00
_cell.angle_gamma   90.00
#
_symmetry.space_group_name_H-M   'P 1'
#
loop_
_entity.id
_entity.type
_entity.pdbx_description
1 polymer ?
#
loop_
_entity_poly.entity_id
_entity_poly.type
_entity_poly.pdbx_seq_one_letter_code
_entity_poly.pdbx_strand_id
1 'polypeptide(L)'
;MNKQALSDFIRQEMSGWKPFEVLLLVFCVGAQLLLLIQTSAPLLDAISGITGTICVVLVSKGKISNYFFGLIFAYTYFYVAWHQNYIGEMNSVLYIYLPAQFIGYFLWKANMQKDNAGSEEVVAKALDFKGWAILLVSLTVFTLLFIEALKAAGGSSTSLDGVTTITTCAAQLLMILRYREQWLLWIVLNVLSILLWWEENPSMRVMYIAYLVNSIYGFYNWTKLQKQLKA
;
A
#
# COMPACT_ATOMS: atom_id res chain seq x y z
N MET A 1 -27.65 0.34 5.72
CA MET A 1 -27.31 -0.85 4.90
C MET A 1 -28.14 -2.01 5.46
N ASN A 2 -28.92 -2.71 4.62
CA ASN A 2 -29.74 -3.86 5.04
C ASN A 2 -28.80 -5.01 5.44
N LYS A 3 -29.16 -5.83 6.47
CA LYS A 3 -28.34 -6.97 6.94
C LYS A 3 -27.95 -7.93 5.79
N GLN A 4 -28.82 -8.09 4.82
CA GLN A 4 -28.57 -8.94 3.65
C GLN A 4 -27.48 -8.35 2.75
N ALA A 5 -27.51 -7.05 2.46
CA ALA A 5 -26.46 -6.37 1.69
C ALA A 5 -25.09 -6.40 2.37
N LEU A 6 -25.05 -6.32 3.71
CA LEU A 6 -23.80 -6.49 4.47
C LEU A 6 -23.27 -7.92 4.38
N SER A 7 -24.15 -8.92 4.52
CA SER A 7 -23.78 -10.33 4.41
C SER A 7 -23.24 -10.66 3.00
N ASP A 8 -23.91 -10.15 1.96
CA ASP A 8 -23.47 -10.34 0.57
C ASP A 8 -22.12 -9.68 0.29
N PHE A 9 -21.91 -8.47 0.81
CA PHE A 9 -20.63 -7.77 0.72
C PHE A 9 -19.50 -8.56 1.39
N ILE A 10 -19.70 -9.01 2.65
CA ILE A 10 -18.70 -9.82 3.36
C ILE A 10 -18.41 -11.11 2.59
N ARG A 11 -19.43 -11.78 2.07
CA ARG A 11 -19.27 -13.00 1.28
C ARG A 11 -18.46 -12.76 0.01
N GLN A 12 -18.67 -11.63 -0.69
CA GLN A 12 -17.89 -11.24 -1.88
C GLN A 12 -16.44 -10.95 -1.53
N GLU A 13 -16.18 -10.20 -0.45
CA GLU A 13 -14.82 -9.91 -0.01
C GLU A 13 -14.06 -11.16 0.45
N MET A 14 -14.75 -12.13 1.06
CA MET A 14 -14.17 -13.41 1.50
C MET A 14 -14.12 -14.46 0.39
N SER A 15 -14.67 -14.21 -0.79
CA SER A 15 -14.63 -15.14 -1.92
C SER A 15 -13.34 -15.05 -2.71
N GLY A 16 -12.98 -16.14 -3.42
CA GLY A 16 -11.83 -16.19 -4.33
C GLY A 16 -10.46 -16.16 -3.65
N TRP A 17 -10.37 -16.38 -2.32
CA TRP A 17 -9.09 -16.46 -1.61
C TRP A 17 -8.38 -17.79 -1.89
N LYS A 18 -7.10 -17.69 -2.23
CA LYS A 18 -6.22 -18.84 -2.38
C LYS A 18 -5.52 -19.17 -1.06
N PRO A 19 -5.14 -20.43 -0.82
CA PRO A 19 -4.45 -20.83 0.42
C PRO A 19 -3.20 -19.99 0.71
N PHE A 20 -2.42 -19.64 -0.31
CA PHE A 20 -1.24 -18.79 -0.18
C PHE A 20 -1.59 -17.37 0.32
N GLU A 21 -2.67 -16.77 -0.17
CA GLU A 21 -3.11 -15.41 0.22
C GLU A 21 -3.56 -15.39 1.70
N VAL A 22 -4.27 -16.43 2.12
CA VAL A 22 -4.68 -16.61 3.52
C VAL A 22 -3.44 -16.81 4.40
N LEU A 23 -2.51 -17.67 3.96
CA LEU A 23 -1.26 -17.92 4.70
C LEU A 23 -0.43 -16.62 4.82
N LEU A 24 -0.30 -15.85 3.75
CA LEU A 24 0.41 -14.57 3.76
C LEU A 24 -0.23 -13.59 4.75
N LEU A 25 -1.57 -13.46 4.72
CA LEU A 25 -2.30 -12.59 5.64
C LEU A 25 -2.09 -13.04 7.10
N VAL A 26 -2.28 -14.32 7.39
CA VAL A 26 -2.10 -14.89 8.74
C VAL A 26 -0.66 -14.72 9.22
N PHE A 27 0.33 -14.95 8.36
CA PHE A 27 1.75 -14.76 8.69
C PHE A 27 2.03 -13.29 9.02
N CYS A 28 1.61 -12.35 8.17
CA CYS A 28 1.87 -10.93 8.37
C CYS A 28 1.17 -10.37 9.62
N VAL A 29 -0.11 -10.73 9.84
CA VAL A 29 -0.85 -10.32 11.05
C VAL A 29 -0.27 -10.99 12.29
N GLY A 30 0.07 -12.28 12.21
CA GLY A 30 0.70 -13.02 13.29
C GLY A 30 2.05 -12.41 13.70
N ALA A 31 2.88 -12.01 12.74
CA ALA A 31 4.13 -11.31 13.02
C ALA A 31 3.91 -10.00 13.77
N GLN A 32 2.91 -9.19 13.39
CA GLN A 32 2.57 -7.95 14.09
C GLN A 32 2.07 -8.23 15.54
N LEU A 33 1.27 -9.26 15.73
CA LEU A 33 0.80 -9.65 17.06
C LEU A 33 1.96 -10.15 17.95
N LEU A 34 2.88 -10.92 17.39
CA LEU A 34 4.08 -11.37 18.11
C LEU A 34 4.95 -10.19 18.54
N LEU A 35 5.15 -9.22 17.65
CA LEU A 35 5.89 -8.00 17.98
C LEU A 35 5.20 -7.19 19.09
N LEU A 36 3.88 -7.05 19.05
CA LEU A 36 3.11 -6.40 20.13
C LEU A 36 3.38 -7.07 21.49
N ILE A 37 3.33 -8.41 21.55
CA ILE A 37 3.55 -9.15 22.77
C ILE A 37 5.01 -9.03 23.27
N GLN A 38 5.98 -9.10 22.35
CA GLN A 38 7.40 -9.07 22.69
C GLN A 38 7.91 -7.69 23.10
N THR A 39 7.39 -6.63 22.49
CA THR A 39 7.88 -5.26 22.69
C THR A 39 7.04 -4.44 23.65
N SER A 40 5.91 -4.98 24.13
CA SER A 40 4.91 -4.22 24.91
C SER A 40 4.53 -2.89 24.25
N ALA A 41 4.49 -2.88 22.91
CA ALA A 41 4.18 -1.70 22.13
C ALA A 41 2.78 -1.16 22.46
N PRO A 42 2.52 0.14 22.30
CA PRO A 42 1.18 0.70 22.47
C PRO A 42 0.15 -0.01 21.58
N LEU A 43 -1.04 -0.21 22.12
CA LEU A 43 -2.14 -0.87 21.38
C LEU A 43 -2.43 -0.20 20.03
N LEU A 44 -2.26 1.11 19.96
CA LEU A 44 -2.50 1.88 18.75
C LEU A 44 -1.48 1.56 17.63
N ASP A 45 -0.22 1.32 17.98
CA ASP A 45 0.82 0.89 17.04
C ASP A 45 0.47 -0.48 16.44
N ALA A 46 -0.04 -1.39 17.29
CA ALA A 46 -0.50 -2.70 16.83
C ALA A 46 -1.71 -2.60 15.89
N ILE A 47 -2.70 -1.77 16.23
CA ILE A 47 -3.87 -1.54 15.36
C ILE A 47 -3.40 -0.98 14.01
N SER A 48 -2.49 -0.01 14.02
CA SER A 48 -1.91 0.57 12.81
C SER A 48 -1.19 -0.49 11.97
N GLY A 49 -0.29 -1.26 12.58
CA GLY A 49 0.46 -2.32 11.88
C GLY A 49 -0.44 -3.41 11.28
N ILE A 50 -1.42 -3.89 12.06
CA ILE A 50 -2.36 -4.92 11.61
C ILE A 50 -3.26 -4.41 10.47
N THR A 51 -3.85 -3.23 10.63
CA THR A 51 -4.76 -2.67 9.61
C THR A 51 -4.02 -2.30 8.33
N GLY A 52 -2.80 -1.77 8.44
CA GLY A 52 -1.92 -1.53 7.30
C GLY A 52 -1.57 -2.82 6.56
N THR A 53 -1.22 -3.87 7.28
CA THR A 53 -0.94 -5.20 6.70
C THR A 53 -2.16 -5.77 5.99
N ILE A 54 -3.33 -5.76 6.61
CA ILE A 54 -4.58 -6.21 5.99
C ILE A 54 -4.86 -5.39 4.72
N CYS A 55 -4.69 -4.07 4.79
CA CYS A 55 -4.89 -3.17 3.66
C CYS A 55 -4.02 -3.60 2.46
N VAL A 56 -2.70 -3.76 2.62
CA VAL A 56 -1.81 -4.06 1.49
C VAL A 56 -2.04 -5.46 0.91
N VAL A 57 -2.46 -6.44 1.73
CA VAL A 57 -2.85 -7.77 1.23
C VAL A 57 -4.16 -7.69 0.43
N LEU A 58 -5.13 -6.90 0.88
CA LEU A 58 -6.37 -6.66 0.14
C LEU A 58 -6.13 -5.90 -1.18
N VAL A 59 -5.19 -4.94 -1.18
CA VAL A 59 -4.75 -4.27 -2.42
C VAL A 59 -4.15 -5.28 -3.38
N SER A 60 -3.28 -6.19 -2.92
CA SER A 60 -2.68 -7.20 -3.79
C SER A 60 -3.70 -8.14 -4.41
N LYS A 61 -4.81 -8.35 -3.71
CA LYS A 61 -5.96 -9.13 -4.20
C LYS A 61 -6.93 -8.35 -5.07
N GLY A 62 -6.86 -7.02 -5.08
CA GLY A 62 -7.79 -6.16 -5.81
C GLY A 62 -9.15 -5.99 -5.13
N LYS A 63 -9.24 -6.20 -3.82
CA LYS A 63 -10.49 -6.09 -3.03
C LYS A 63 -10.76 -4.66 -2.59
N ILE A 64 -12.03 -4.23 -2.67
CA ILE A 64 -12.44 -2.85 -2.34
C ILE A 64 -12.34 -2.55 -0.84
N SER A 65 -12.43 -3.56 0.00
CA SER A 65 -12.31 -3.43 1.45
C SER A 65 -10.92 -2.91 1.91
N ASN A 66 -9.91 -2.93 1.02
CA ASN A 66 -8.61 -2.31 1.32
C ASN A 66 -8.77 -0.85 1.80
N TYR A 67 -9.69 -0.08 1.21
CA TYR A 67 -9.92 1.32 1.56
C TYR A 67 -10.49 1.51 2.96
N PHE A 68 -11.29 0.55 3.45
CA PHE A 68 -11.77 0.58 4.83
C PHE A 68 -10.62 0.38 5.83
N PHE A 69 -9.81 -0.65 5.61
CA PHE A 69 -8.64 -0.90 6.46
C PHE A 69 -7.57 0.19 6.30
N GLY A 70 -7.41 0.74 5.09
CA GLY A 70 -6.53 1.85 4.82
C GLY A 70 -6.93 3.15 5.53
N LEU A 71 -8.23 3.41 5.71
CA LEU A 71 -8.71 4.53 6.53
C LEU A 71 -8.36 4.35 8.01
N ILE A 72 -8.57 3.15 8.57
CA ILE A 72 -8.22 2.86 9.96
C ILE A 72 -6.70 3.01 10.15
N PHE A 73 -5.92 2.44 9.21
CA PHE A 73 -4.47 2.61 9.20
C PHE A 73 -4.06 4.08 9.16
N ALA A 74 -4.57 4.87 8.22
CA ALA A 74 -4.21 6.27 8.06
C ALA A 74 -4.50 7.06 9.35
N TYR A 75 -5.67 6.84 9.97
CA TYR A 75 -6.04 7.55 11.20
C TYR A 75 -5.15 7.17 12.38
N THR A 76 -4.91 5.86 12.59
CA THR A 76 -4.08 5.38 13.71
C THR A 76 -2.61 5.73 13.50
N TYR A 77 -2.11 5.60 12.28
CA TYR A 77 -0.73 5.95 11.94
C TYR A 77 -0.44 7.45 12.06
N PHE A 78 -1.41 8.31 11.68
CA PHE A 78 -1.30 9.74 11.92
C PHE A 78 -1.09 10.05 13.40
N TYR A 79 -1.89 9.42 14.27
CA TYR A 79 -1.80 9.62 15.71
C TYR A 79 -0.45 9.13 16.29
N VAL A 80 0.02 7.95 15.82
CA VAL A 80 1.34 7.41 16.20
C VAL A 80 2.46 8.38 15.77
N ALA A 81 2.43 8.84 14.52
CA ALA A 81 3.41 9.79 13.98
C ALA A 81 3.40 11.13 14.74
N TRP A 82 2.21 11.61 15.13
CA TRP A 82 2.06 12.80 15.95
C TRP A 82 2.77 12.66 17.31
N HIS A 83 2.52 11.57 18.03
CA HIS A 83 3.14 11.35 19.34
C HIS A 83 4.66 11.18 19.28
N GLN A 84 5.17 10.70 18.17
CA GLN A 84 6.61 10.55 17.93
C GLN A 84 7.24 11.78 17.29
N ASN A 85 6.48 12.84 17.01
CA ASN A 85 6.92 14.05 16.31
C ASN A 85 7.50 13.79 14.91
N TYR A 86 7.00 12.75 14.22
CA TYR A 86 7.39 12.44 12.84
C TYR A 86 6.58 13.29 11.84
N ILE A 87 6.95 14.56 11.72
CA ILE A 87 6.24 15.57 10.90
C ILE A 87 6.12 15.13 9.44
N GLY A 88 7.16 14.51 8.88
CA GLY A 88 7.16 14.00 7.51
C GLY A 88 6.08 12.92 7.29
N GLU A 89 5.96 11.99 8.24
CA GLU A 89 4.95 10.92 8.20
C GLU A 89 3.52 11.48 8.37
N MET A 90 3.34 12.43 9.28
CA MET A 90 2.05 13.12 9.44
C MET A 90 1.60 13.79 8.15
N ASN A 91 2.51 14.51 7.49
CA ASN A 91 2.23 15.15 6.21
C ASN A 91 1.92 14.12 5.11
N SER A 92 2.64 12.99 5.07
CA SER A 92 2.37 11.90 4.15
C SER A 92 0.96 11.32 4.34
N VAL A 93 0.52 11.16 5.59
CA VAL A 93 -0.85 10.71 5.87
C VAL A 93 -1.87 11.73 5.41
N LEU A 94 -1.71 13.00 5.76
CA LEU A 94 -2.71 14.05 5.47
C LEU A 94 -2.82 14.33 3.97
N TYR A 95 -1.69 14.42 3.27
CA TYR A 95 -1.68 14.89 1.88
C TYR A 95 -1.65 13.76 0.84
N ILE A 96 -1.26 12.55 1.24
CA ILE A 96 -1.14 11.42 0.31
C ILE A 96 -2.12 10.29 0.67
N TYR A 97 -1.94 9.66 1.86
CA TYR A 97 -2.69 8.44 2.17
C TYR A 97 -4.18 8.69 2.40
N LEU A 98 -4.55 9.69 3.20
CA LEU A 98 -5.95 9.96 3.51
C LEU A 98 -6.77 10.37 2.27
N PRO A 99 -6.36 11.33 1.43
CA PRO A 99 -7.06 11.62 0.17
C PRO A 99 -7.13 10.40 -0.75
N ALA A 100 -6.07 9.59 -0.79
CA ALA A 100 -6.02 8.39 -1.60
C ALA A 100 -7.10 7.36 -1.23
N GLN A 101 -7.47 7.25 0.07
CA GLN A 101 -8.53 6.33 0.49
C GLN A 101 -9.89 6.73 -0.11
N PHE A 102 -10.21 8.00 -0.12
CA PHE A 102 -11.49 8.48 -0.68
C PHE A 102 -11.50 8.43 -2.21
N ILE A 103 -10.51 9.03 -2.85
CA ILE A 103 -10.43 9.08 -4.32
C ILE A 103 -10.34 7.67 -4.88
N GLY A 104 -9.47 6.85 -4.31
CA GLY A 104 -9.25 5.47 -4.74
C GLY A 104 -10.50 4.61 -4.58
N TYR A 105 -11.23 4.72 -3.47
CA TYR A 105 -12.46 3.99 -3.25
C TYR A 105 -13.47 4.22 -4.39
N PHE A 106 -13.74 5.48 -4.76
CA PHE A 106 -14.70 5.79 -5.81
C PHE A 106 -14.21 5.33 -7.19
N LEU A 107 -12.93 5.50 -7.48
CA LEU A 107 -12.35 5.05 -8.75
C LEU A 107 -12.35 3.52 -8.88
N TRP A 108 -12.06 2.80 -7.79
CA TRP A 108 -12.09 1.33 -7.81
C TRP A 108 -13.52 0.83 -7.89
N LYS A 109 -14.43 1.35 -7.06
CA LYS A 109 -15.84 0.94 -7.05
C LYS A 109 -16.49 1.04 -8.44
N ALA A 110 -16.17 2.09 -9.20
CA ALA A 110 -16.66 2.26 -10.56
C ALA A 110 -16.06 1.26 -11.57
N ASN A 111 -15.06 0.47 -11.16
CA ASN A 111 -14.29 -0.42 -12.02
C ASN A 111 -14.09 -1.82 -11.40
N MET A 112 -14.99 -2.22 -10.50
CA MET A 112 -15.05 -3.59 -9.98
C MET A 112 -15.75 -4.50 -11.00
N GLN A 113 -15.24 -5.71 -11.13
CA GLN A 113 -15.86 -6.76 -11.95
C GLN A 113 -15.91 -8.08 -11.19
N LYS A 114 -16.95 -8.89 -11.46
CA LYS A 114 -17.08 -10.24 -10.92
C LYS A 114 -16.29 -11.20 -11.81
N ASP A 115 -15.50 -12.04 -11.17
CA ASP A 115 -14.88 -13.19 -11.83
C ASP A 115 -15.90 -14.35 -11.99
N ASN A 116 -15.48 -15.43 -12.67
CA ASN A 116 -16.30 -16.61 -12.88
C ASN A 116 -16.70 -17.34 -11.57
N ALA A 117 -16.02 -17.06 -10.47
CA ALA A 117 -16.30 -17.62 -9.14
C ALA A 117 -17.21 -16.70 -8.30
N GLY A 118 -17.67 -15.55 -8.86
CA GLY A 118 -18.50 -14.56 -8.18
C GLY A 118 -17.71 -13.64 -7.23
N SER A 119 -16.38 -13.69 -7.24
CA SER A 119 -15.52 -12.78 -6.50
C SER A 119 -15.47 -11.43 -7.22
N GLU A 120 -15.67 -10.33 -6.50
CA GLU A 120 -15.49 -8.98 -7.04
C GLU A 120 -14.05 -8.51 -6.84
N GLU A 121 -13.40 -8.12 -7.95
CA GLU A 121 -12.02 -7.64 -7.96
C GLU A 121 -11.90 -6.43 -8.89
N VAL A 122 -10.93 -5.55 -8.58
CA VAL A 122 -10.71 -4.36 -9.40
C VAL A 122 -10.08 -4.72 -10.74
N VAL A 123 -10.52 -4.05 -11.77
CA VAL A 123 -9.96 -4.16 -13.12
C VAL A 123 -8.63 -3.42 -13.19
N ALA A 124 -7.53 -4.17 -13.23
CA ALA A 124 -6.18 -3.61 -13.32
C ALA A 124 -5.82 -3.16 -14.75
N LYS A 125 -4.98 -2.12 -14.83
CA LYS A 125 -4.40 -1.61 -16.08
C LYS A 125 -2.90 -1.88 -16.14
N ALA A 126 -2.32 -1.70 -17.32
CA ALA A 126 -0.88 -1.66 -17.53
C ALA A 126 -0.50 -0.38 -18.27
N LEU A 127 0.64 0.19 -17.94
CA LEU A 127 1.21 1.32 -18.66
C LEU A 127 1.64 0.87 -20.07
N ASP A 128 1.35 1.71 -21.05
CA ASP A 128 1.93 1.62 -22.38
C ASP A 128 3.30 2.33 -22.39
N PHE A 129 3.95 2.35 -23.55
CA PHE A 129 5.26 3.01 -23.70
C PHE A 129 5.23 4.50 -23.33
N LYS A 130 4.14 5.22 -23.66
CA LYS A 130 3.97 6.63 -23.30
C LYS A 130 3.79 6.80 -21.79
N GLY A 131 3.00 5.94 -21.18
CA GLY A 131 2.81 5.91 -19.73
C GLY A 131 4.12 5.68 -18.96
N TRP A 132 4.95 4.77 -19.43
CA TRP A 132 6.29 4.55 -18.88
C TRP A 132 7.19 5.78 -19.03
N ALA A 133 7.21 6.41 -20.20
CA ALA A 133 7.99 7.63 -20.40
C ALA A 133 7.53 8.75 -19.47
N ILE A 134 6.22 8.97 -19.34
CA ILE A 134 5.65 9.96 -18.42
C ILE A 134 6.04 9.63 -16.97
N LEU A 135 5.90 8.38 -16.54
CA LEU A 135 6.25 7.97 -15.17
C LEU A 135 7.73 8.25 -14.87
N LEU A 136 8.64 7.82 -15.74
CA LEU A 136 10.08 7.98 -15.50
C LEU A 136 10.51 9.46 -15.52
N VAL A 137 10.01 10.24 -16.48
CA VAL A 137 10.28 11.69 -16.52
C VAL A 137 9.70 12.38 -15.29
N SER A 138 8.46 12.06 -14.90
CA SER A 138 7.83 12.64 -13.71
C SER A 138 8.60 12.28 -12.43
N LEU A 139 8.97 11.02 -12.25
CA LEU A 139 9.78 10.60 -11.10
C LEU A 139 11.09 11.40 -11.02
N THR A 140 11.81 11.54 -12.14
CA THR A 140 13.08 12.28 -12.17
C THR A 140 12.87 13.76 -11.86
N VAL A 141 11.96 14.41 -12.58
CA VAL A 141 11.72 15.87 -12.44
C VAL A 141 11.22 16.21 -11.04
N PHE A 142 10.19 15.51 -10.54
CA PHE A 142 9.63 15.80 -9.22
C PHE A 142 10.61 15.47 -8.08
N THR A 143 11.42 14.42 -8.23
CA THR A 143 12.48 14.12 -7.24
C THR A 143 13.51 15.23 -7.17
N LEU A 144 13.99 15.72 -8.31
CA LEU A 144 14.97 16.83 -8.33
C LEU A 144 14.36 18.10 -7.74
N LEU A 145 13.14 18.47 -8.16
CA LEU A 145 12.45 19.66 -7.61
C LEU A 145 12.20 19.53 -6.10
N PHE A 146 11.83 18.36 -5.63
CA PHE A 146 11.56 18.13 -4.21
C PHE A 146 12.85 18.21 -3.37
N ILE A 147 13.95 17.64 -3.84
CA ILE A 147 15.26 17.74 -3.18
C ILE A 147 15.70 19.21 -3.09
N GLU A 148 15.58 19.99 -4.17
CA GLU A 148 15.94 21.41 -4.15
C GLU A 148 15.02 22.23 -3.23
N ALA A 149 13.73 21.95 -3.21
CA ALA A 149 12.79 22.57 -2.28
C ALA A 149 13.13 22.27 -0.81
N LEU A 150 13.50 21.03 -0.49
CA LEU A 150 13.93 20.65 0.85
C LEU A 150 15.22 21.36 1.28
N LYS A 151 16.21 21.46 0.39
CA LYS A 151 17.45 22.22 0.64
C LYS A 151 17.15 23.71 0.89
N ALA A 152 16.30 24.31 0.07
CA ALA A 152 15.90 25.71 0.21
C ALA A 152 15.15 25.99 1.54
N ALA A 153 14.41 24.99 2.05
CA ALA A 153 13.72 25.07 3.34
C ALA A 153 14.65 24.83 4.57
N GLY A 154 15.96 24.63 4.35
CA GLY A 154 16.90 24.35 5.42
C GLY A 154 16.85 22.93 5.99
N GLY A 155 16.19 22.01 5.28
CA GLY A 155 16.11 20.62 5.68
C GLY A 155 17.46 19.89 5.52
N SER A 156 17.79 19.05 6.50
CA SER A 156 18.95 18.14 6.46
C SER A 156 18.68 16.88 5.63
N SER A 157 17.65 16.88 4.78
CA SER A 157 17.20 15.68 4.08
C SER A 157 18.24 15.18 3.09
N THR A 158 18.45 13.88 3.14
CA THR A 158 19.27 13.18 2.17
C THR A 158 18.57 13.08 0.82
N SER A 159 19.33 12.93 -0.26
CA SER A 159 18.75 12.66 -1.60
C SER A 159 17.85 11.41 -1.59
N LEU A 160 18.10 10.47 -0.67
CA LEU A 160 17.32 9.25 -0.51
C LEU A 160 15.90 9.56 -0.02
N ASP A 161 15.71 10.50 0.91
CA ASP A 161 14.37 10.88 1.41
C ASP A 161 13.52 11.46 0.29
N GLY A 162 14.12 12.29 -0.58
CA GLY A 162 13.43 12.82 -1.76
C GLY A 162 13.01 11.73 -2.74
N VAL A 163 13.91 10.79 -3.03
CA VAL A 163 13.62 9.67 -3.94
C VAL A 163 12.49 8.79 -3.38
N THR A 164 12.58 8.41 -2.11
CA THR A 164 11.57 7.53 -1.49
C THR A 164 10.21 8.21 -1.38
N THR A 165 10.15 9.48 -1.02
CA THR A 165 8.90 10.24 -0.92
C THR A 165 8.20 10.34 -2.28
N ILE A 166 8.90 10.79 -3.32
CA ILE A 166 8.29 10.93 -4.66
C ILE A 166 7.92 9.57 -5.26
N THR A 167 8.74 8.53 -5.02
CA THR A 167 8.40 7.17 -5.45
C THR A 167 7.15 6.65 -4.74
N THR A 168 6.98 6.94 -3.44
CA THR A 168 5.77 6.59 -2.68
C THR A 168 4.54 7.31 -3.22
N CYS A 169 4.64 8.61 -3.51
CA CYS A 169 3.55 9.37 -4.14
C CYS A 169 3.15 8.75 -5.48
N ALA A 170 4.12 8.42 -6.33
CA ALA A 170 3.88 7.81 -7.63
C ALA A 170 3.26 6.41 -7.50
N ALA A 171 3.76 5.58 -6.58
CA ALA A 171 3.20 4.26 -6.32
C ALA A 171 1.74 4.34 -5.86
N GLN A 172 1.44 5.26 -4.94
CA GLN A 172 0.09 5.49 -4.45
C GLN A 172 -0.85 6.00 -5.55
N LEU A 173 -0.37 6.92 -6.40
CA LEU A 173 -1.15 7.42 -7.54
C LEU A 173 -1.44 6.30 -8.56
N LEU A 174 -0.45 5.48 -8.90
CA LEU A 174 -0.64 4.33 -9.79
C LEU A 174 -1.63 3.31 -9.18
N MET A 175 -1.62 3.13 -7.85
CA MET A 175 -2.58 2.27 -7.14
C MET A 175 -4.01 2.78 -7.33
N ILE A 176 -4.26 4.06 -7.06
CA ILE A 176 -5.58 4.69 -7.21
C ILE A 176 -6.07 4.56 -8.66
N LEU A 177 -5.18 4.79 -9.62
CA LEU A 177 -5.45 4.70 -11.06
C LEU A 177 -5.49 3.27 -11.59
N ARG A 178 -5.24 2.28 -10.73
CA ARG A 178 -5.31 0.82 -10.98
C ARG A 178 -4.23 0.31 -11.94
N TYR A 179 -3.07 0.94 -11.98
CA TYR A 179 -1.94 0.46 -12.77
C TYR A 179 -1.13 -0.58 -11.98
N ARG A 180 -0.87 -1.74 -12.60
CA ARG A 180 -0.10 -2.83 -11.97
C ARG A 180 1.35 -2.43 -11.67
N GLU A 181 1.89 -1.46 -12.39
CA GLU A 181 3.25 -0.95 -12.26
C GLU A 181 3.51 -0.30 -10.89
N GLN A 182 2.48 0.06 -10.13
CA GLN A 182 2.60 0.45 -8.73
C GLN A 182 3.45 -0.54 -7.93
N TRP A 183 3.27 -1.84 -8.20
CA TRP A 183 3.96 -2.90 -7.46
C TRP A 183 5.46 -2.91 -7.70
N LEU A 184 5.93 -2.50 -8.88
CA LEU A 184 7.36 -2.36 -9.14
C LEU A 184 7.97 -1.26 -8.27
N LEU A 185 7.26 -0.15 -8.08
CA LEU A 185 7.70 0.93 -7.20
C LEU A 185 7.71 0.48 -5.74
N TRP A 186 6.68 -0.24 -5.29
CA TRP A 186 6.65 -0.83 -3.95
C TRP A 186 7.76 -1.86 -3.73
N ILE A 187 8.09 -2.68 -4.73
CA ILE A 187 9.23 -3.62 -4.66
C ILE A 187 10.53 -2.85 -4.43
N VAL A 188 10.78 -1.79 -5.21
CA VAL A 188 11.99 -0.95 -5.04
C VAL A 188 12.02 -0.32 -3.65
N LEU A 189 10.91 0.28 -3.20
CA LEU A 189 10.81 0.89 -1.87
C LEU A 189 11.07 -0.13 -0.75
N ASN A 190 10.47 -1.32 -0.83
CA ASN A 190 10.68 -2.36 0.18
C ASN A 190 12.13 -2.86 0.21
N VAL A 191 12.78 -3.02 -0.95
CA VAL A 191 14.21 -3.39 -1.01
C VAL A 191 15.07 -2.33 -0.35
N LEU A 192 14.85 -1.04 -0.66
CA LEU A 192 15.58 0.06 -0.04
C LEU A 192 15.35 0.10 1.48
N SER A 193 14.12 -0.11 1.93
CA SER A 193 13.79 -0.17 3.36
C SER A 193 14.45 -1.36 4.05
N ILE A 194 14.51 -2.55 3.43
CA ILE A 194 15.21 -3.71 3.98
C ILE A 194 16.70 -3.39 4.16
N LEU A 195 17.34 -2.76 3.18
CA LEU A 195 18.74 -2.38 3.25
C LEU A 195 18.97 -1.34 4.35
N LEU A 196 18.10 -0.34 4.47
CA LEU A 196 18.18 0.70 5.50
C LEU A 196 18.10 0.11 6.91
N TRP A 197 17.15 -0.80 7.15
CA TRP A 197 16.90 -1.37 8.47
C TRP A 197 17.69 -2.66 8.76
N TRP A 198 18.63 -3.03 7.91
CA TRP A 198 19.31 -4.33 8.00
C TRP A 198 20.00 -4.55 9.33
N GLU A 199 20.76 -3.59 9.80
CA GLU A 199 21.52 -3.69 11.05
C GLU A 199 20.78 -3.06 12.25
N GLU A 200 19.91 -2.08 12.00
CA GLU A 200 19.36 -1.25 13.06
C GLU A 200 18.15 -1.88 13.77
N ASN A 201 17.23 -2.52 13.01
CA ASN A 201 15.99 -3.02 13.58
C ASN A 201 15.50 -4.33 12.92
N PRO A 202 15.72 -5.50 13.58
CA PRO A 202 15.26 -6.78 13.06
C PRO A 202 13.76 -6.87 12.80
N SER A 203 12.93 -6.21 13.61
CA SER A 203 11.47 -6.21 13.45
C SER A 203 11.04 -5.48 12.18
N MET A 204 11.61 -4.31 11.91
CA MET A 204 11.37 -3.56 10.68
C MET A 204 11.85 -4.35 9.46
N ARG A 205 13.00 -4.99 9.53
CA ARG A 205 13.50 -5.86 8.47
C ARG A 205 12.52 -6.97 8.11
N VAL A 206 11.99 -7.69 9.11
CA VAL A 206 10.99 -8.77 8.89
C VAL A 206 9.71 -8.22 8.28
N MET A 207 9.24 -7.07 8.72
CA MET A 207 8.07 -6.40 8.17
C MET A 207 8.25 -6.04 6.69
N TYR A 208 9.37 -5.42 6.32
CA TYR A 208 9.63 -5.06 4.92
C TYR A 208 9.88 -6.27 4.02
N ILE A 209 10.43 -7.37 4.54
CA ILE A 209 10.50 -8.65 3.82
C ILE A 209 9.08 -9.17 3.52
N ALA A 210 8.17 -9.13 4.49
CA ALA A 210 6.78 -9.52 4.29
C ALA A 210 6.08 -8.63 3.24
N TYR A 211 6.31 -7.31 3.28
CA TYR A 211 5.77 -6.38 2.29
C TYR A 211 6.39 -6.60 0.90
N LEU A 212 7.67 -6.94 0.81
CA LEU A 212 8.31 -7.30 -0.45
C LEU A 212 7.67 -8.54 -1.08
N VAL A 213 7.47 -9.61 -0.28
CA VAL A 213 6.77 -10.82 -0.74
C VAL A 213 5.35 -10.49 -1.22
N ASN A 214 4.62 -9.68 -0.45
CA ASN A 214 3.29 -9.21 -0.86
C ASN A 214 3.32 -8.38 -2.15
N SER A 215 4.33 -7.53 -2.35
CA SER A 215 4.46 -6.69 -3.55
C SER A 215 4.77 -7.52 -4.80
N ILE A 216 5.63 -8.53 -4.68
CA ILE A 216 5.90 -9.49 -5.77
C ILE A 216 4.64 -10.27 -6.14
N TYR A 217 3.92 -10.77 -5.12
CA TYR A 217 2.64 -11.43 -5.35
C TYR A 217 1.60 -10.49 -5.97
N GLY A 218 1.51 -9.25 -5.48
CA GLY A 218 0.62 -8.22 -5.99
C GLY A 218 0.86 -7.94 -7.48
N PHE A 219 2.11 -7.79 -7.90
CA PHE A 219 2.45 -7.62 -9.32
C PHE A 219 1.99 -8.81 -10.17
N TYR A 220 2.23 -10.04 -9.69
CA TYR A 220 1.78 -11.24 -10.38
C TYR A 220 0.26 -11.29 -10.49
N ASN A 221 -0.47 -11.06 -9.38
CA ASN A 221 -1.93 -11.12 -9.37
C ASN A 221 -2.54 -10.01 -10.23
N TRP A 222 -2.05 -8.78 -10.13
CA TRP A 222 -2.53 -7.66 -10.95
C TRP A 222 -2.24 -7.82 -12.43
N THR A 223 -1.18 -8.55 -12.80
CA THR A 223 -0.93 -8.94 -14.19
C THR A 223 -2.00 -9.90 -14.71
N LYS A 224 -2.55 -10.78 -13.85
CA LYS A 224 -3.70 -11.62 -14.20
C LYS A 224 -4.98 -10.82 -14.33
N LEU A 225 -5.28 -9.95 -13.35
CA LEU A 225 -6.45 -9.08 -13.37
C LEU A 225 -6.48 -8.19 -14.63
N GLN A 226 -5.33 -7.71 -15.08
CA GLN A 226 -5.21 -6.92 -16.31
C GLN A 226 -5.48 -7.74 -17.58
N LYS A 227 -5.12 -9.03 -17.59
CA LYS A 227 -5.36 -9.90 -18.76
C LYS A 227 -6.83 -10.30 -18.92
N GLN A 228 -7.58 -10.40 -17.83
CA GLN A 228 -9.00 -10.72 -17.85
C GLN A 228 -9.85 -9.68 -18.61
N LEU A 229 -9.32 -8.44 -18.76
CA LEU A 229 -9.94 -7.37 -19.57
C LEU A 229 -9.83 -7.57 -21.09
N LYS A 230 -8.89 -8.41 -21.54
CA LYS A 230 -8.61 -8.59 -22.98
C LYS A 230 -9.27 -9.85 -23.55
N ALA A 231 -9.89 -10.65 -22.71
CA ALA A 231 -10.64 -11.86 -23.06
C ALA A 231 -12.15 -11.61 -23.02
#